data_0910165e8c0f5daf2f7f2095a1252f11
#
_entry.id   0910165e8c0f5daf2f7f2095a1252f11
#
_cell.length_a   1.000
_cell.length_b   1.000
_cell.length_c   1.000
_cell.angle_alpha   90.00
_cell.angle_beta   90.00
_cell.angle_gamma   90.00
#
_symmetry.space_group_name_H-M   'P 1'
#
loop_
_entity.id
_entity.type
_entity.pdbx_description
1 polymer ?
#
loop_
_entity_poly.entity_id
_entity_poly.type
_entity_poly.pdbx_seq_one_letter_code
_entity_poly.pdbx_strand_id
1 'polypeptide(L)'
;MKDPAHLPLTSRERVRKAIRHEEPDRLPIDLGGMASTGIMAMAYARLKAHLGLTSGEVRVFDMGQQLAEVEAEVLSRFGVDVISLTNSLGEAPELWKPWKLPDGVDCRIPAGIDLRPDEEKGGWTIWENGLPMQRMSPGNLYFSEAIH
;
A
#
# COMPACT_ATOMS: atom_id res chain seq x y z
N MET A 1 -24.89 19.93 -25.81
CA MET A 1 -25.95 19.01 -25.37
C MET A 1 -25.28 17.67 -25.19
N LYS A 2 -25.09 17.15 -23.98
CA LYS A 2 -24.51 15.83 -23.73
C LYS A 2 -25.56 14.80 -24.10
N ASP A 3 -25.18 13.85 -24.93
CA ASP A 3 -26.03 12.73 -25.34
C ASP A 3 -26.49 11.93 -24.09
N PRO A 4 -27.80 11.78 -23.84
CA PRO A 4 -28.29 11.08 -22.66
C PRO A 4 -28.04 9.56 -22.66
N ALA A 5 -27.42 9.02 -23.71
CA ALA A 5 -27.22 7.58 -23.88
C ALA A 5 -25.92 7.01 -23.25
N HIS A 6 -25.04 7.85 -22.64
CA HIS A 6 -23.77 7.37 -22.10
C HIS A 6 -23.61 7.77 -20.63
N LEU A 7 -24.31 7.04 -19.74
CA LEU A 7 -23.92 7.03 -18.34
C LEU A 7 -22.53 6.36 -18.23
N PRO A 8 -21.61 6.92 -17.40
CA PRO A 8 -20.31 6.31 -17.21
C PRO A 8 -20.48 4.89 -16.66
N LEU A 9 -19.66 3.98 -17.16
CA LEU A 9 -19.65 2.58 -16.67
C LEU A 9 -19.29 2.56 -15.18
N THR A 10 -19.88 1.62 -14.44
CA THR A 10 -19.41 1.29 -13.11
C THR A 10 -18.01 0.67 -13.18
N SER A 11 -17.24 0.74 -12.10
CA SER A 11 -15.91 0.10 -12.03
C SER A 11 -15.96 -1.38 -12.41
N ARG A 12 -16.99 -2.10 -11.93
CA ARG A 12 -17.20 -3.51 -12.27
C ARG A 12 -17.43 -3.76 -13.76
N GLU A 13 -18.26 -2.95 -14.40
CA GLU A 13 -18.55 -3.07 -15.83
C GLU A 13 -17.30 -2.75 -16.66
N ARG A 14 -16.58 -1.70 -16.26
CA ARG A 14 -15.33 -1.26 -16.90
C ARG A 14 -14.26 -2.35 -16.86
N VAL A 15 -14.00 -2.92 -15.69
CA VAL A 15 -13.04 -4.02 -15.53
C VAL A 15 -13.49 -5.26 -16.31
N ARG A 16 -14.78 -5.61 -16.29
CA ARG A 16 -15.31 -6.76 -17.04
C ARG A 16 -15.13 -6.59 -18.55
N LYS A 17 -15.38 -5.41 -19.08
CA LYS A 17 -15.14 -5.12 -20.50
C LYS A 17 -13.65 -5.30 -20.84
N ALA A 18 -12.75 -4.70 -20.07
CA ALA A 18 -11.31 -4.83 -20.29
C ALA A 18 -10.84 -6.29 -20.30
N ILE A 19 -11.31 -7.11 -19.35
CA ILE A 19 -10.98 -8.55 -19.29
C ILE A 19 -11.52 -9.31 -20.52
N ARG A 20 -12.62 -8.86 -21.11
CA ARG A 20 -13.21 -9.47 -22.31
C ARG A 20 -12.63 -8.92 -23.62
N HIS A 21 -11.62 -8.05 -23.56
CA HIS A 21 -11.06 -7.33 -24.71
C HIS A 21 -12.09 -6.45 -25.43
N GLU A 22 -13.09 -5.97 -24.69
CA GLU A 22 -14.07 -4.97 -25.15
C GLU A 22 -13.61 -3.58 -24.71
N GLU A 23 -13.80 -2.56 -25.54
CA GLU A 23 -13.42 -1.20 -25.21
C GLU A 23 -14.34 -0.61 -24.12
N PRO A 24 -13.80 -0.20 -22.94
CA PRO A 24 -14.56 0.49 -21.90
C PRO A 24 -14.60 2.01 -22.18
N ASP A 25 -15.36 2.75 -21.37
CA ASP A 25 -15.43 4.22 -21.41
C ASP A 25 -14.09 4.93 -21.08
N ARG A 26 -13.22 4.29 -20.34
CA ARG A 26 -11.82 4.63 -20.04
C ARG A 26 -11.08 3.37 -19.59
N LEU A 27 -9.76 3.44 -19.52
CA LEU A 27 -8.96 2.36 -18.94
C LEU A 27 -9.33 2.15 -17.45
N PRO A 28 -9.46 0.89 -16.99
CA PRO A 28 -9.53 0.60 -15.57
C PRO A 28 -8.25 1.03 -14.87
N ILE A 29 -8.39 1.58 -13.66
CA ILE A 29 -7.26 2.01 -12.82
C ILE A 29 -7.17 1.07 -11.63
N ASP A 30 -5.98 0.53 -11.40
CA ASP A 30 -5.61 -0.20 -10.19
C ASP A 30 -4.47 0.56 -9.48
N LEU A 31 -4.70 0.93 -8.23
CA LEU A 31 -3.73 1.53 -7.32
C LEU A 31 -3.85 0.83 -5.96
N GLY A 32 -2.98 -0.15 -5.73
CA GLY A 32 -2.96 -0.90 -4.47
C GLY A 32 -3.95 -2.06 -4.41
N GLY A 33 -4.61 -2.45 -5.51
CA GLY A 33 -5.45 -3.64 -5.57
C GLY A 33 -4.64 -4.94 -5.45
N MET A 34 -3.35 -4.90 -5.78
CA MET A 34 -2.37 -5.96 -5.56
C MET A 34 -0.99 -5.36 -5.25
N ALA A 35 -0.04 -6.19 -4.78
CA ALA A 35 1.31 -5.71 -4.44
C ALA A 35 2.03 -5.07 -5.64
N SER A 36 1.87 -5.63 -6.85
CA SER A 36 2.50 -5.12 -8.07
C SER A 36 1.95 -3.77 -8.56
N THR A 37 0.78 -3.35 -8.09
CA THR A 37 0.18 -2.04 -8.36
C THR A 37 0.22 -1.13 -7.13
N GLY A 38 0.94 -1.55 -6.09
CA GLY A 38 1.09 -0.85 -4.83
C GLY A 38 1.93 0.41 -4.94
N ILE A 39 1.76 1.30 -3.98
CA ILE A 39 2.57 2.51 -3.79
C ILE A 39 3.40 2.37 -2.52
N MET A 40 4.69 2.69 -2.61
CA MET A 40 5.56 2.70 -1.44
C MET A 40 5.08 3.72 -0.40
N ALA A 41 5.11 3.36 0.88
CA ALA A 41 4.56 4.17 1.96
C ALA A 41 5.16 5.58 2.05
N MET A 42 6.47 5.75 1.81
CA MET A 42 7.10 7.07 1.74
C MET A 42 6.56 7.92 0.58
N ALA A 43 6.36 7.32 -0.59
CA ALA A 43 5.75 8.00 -1.73
C ALA A 43 4.28 8.32 -1.46
N TYR A 44 3.56 7.41 -0.81
CA TYR A 44 2.18 7.61 -0.41
C TYR A 44 2.01 8.75 0.60
N ALA A 45 2.87 8.83 1.62
CA ALA A 45 2.87 9.94 2.57
C ALA A 45 3.06 11.30 1.87
N ARG A 46 3.99 11.37 0.92
CA ARG A 46 4.24 12.58 0.11
C ARG A 46 3.06 12.91 -0.80
N LEU A 47 2.43 11.89 -1.40
CA LEU A 47 1.22 12.06 -2.19
C LEU A 47 0.09 12.63 -1.35
N LYS A 48 -0.17 12.11 -0.14
CA LYS A 48 -1.17 12.65 0.78
C LYS A 48 -0.88 14.11 1.11
N ALA A 49 0.36 14.45 1.46
CA ALA A 49 0.75 15.82 1.74
C ALA A 49 0.53 16.75 0.53
N HIS A 50 0.91 16.31 -0.68
CA HIS A 50 0.70 17.07 -1.91
C HIS A 50 -0.79 17.31 -2.21
N LEU A 51 -1.63 16.33 -1.91
CA LEU A 51 -3.09 16.42 -2.09
C LEU A 51 -3.80 17.21 -0.98
N GLY A 52 -3.07 17.64 0.07
CA GLY A 52 -3.63 18.29 1.24
C GLY A 52 -4.46 17.35 2.14
N LEU A 53 -4.25 16.04 2.06
CA LEU A 53 -4.94 15.05 2.86
C LEU A 53 -4.23 14.88 4.20
N THR A 54 -4.80 15.43 5.25
CA THR A 54 -4.26 15.38 6.63
C THR A 54 -4.94 14.33 7.50
N SER A 55 -6.04 13.75 7.03
CA SER A 55 -6.78 12.68 7.70
C SER A 55 -6.10 11.33 7.51
N GLY A 56 -6.42 10.38 8.41
CA GLY A 56 -5.94 9.01 8.33
C GLY A 56 -4.46 8.84 8.66
N GLU A 57 -3.99 7.62 8.53
CA GLU A 57 -2.62 7.19 8.88
C GLU A 57 -1.97 6.52 7.66
N VAL A 58 -0.66 6.59 7.57
CA VAL A 58 0.10 5.77 6.60
C VAL A 58 0.24 4.37 7.20
N ARG A 59 -0.43 3.39 6.62
CA ARG A 59 -0.37 1.99 7.04
C ARG A 59 0.41 1.18 6.02
N VAL A 60 1.42 0.45 6.47
CA VAL A 60 2.25 -0.42 5.62
C VAL A 60 1.72 -1.84 5.75
N PHE A 61 1.10 -2.39 4.72
CA PHE A 61 0.59 -3.76 4.74
C PHE A 61 1.63 -4.79 4.28
N ASP A 62 2.50 -4.41 3.35
CA ASP A 62 3.60 -5.23 2.86
C ASP A 62 4.93 -4.65 3.35
N MET A 63 5.57 -5.36 4.27
CA MET A 63 6.84 -4.91 4.85
C MET A 63 8.01 -5.06 3.90
N GLY A 64 8.00 -6.08 3.05
CA GLY A 64 9.10 -6.36 2.12
C GLY A 64 9.37 -5.18 1.18
N GLN A 65 8.34 -4.73 0.50
CA GLN A 65 8.38 -3.59 -0.42
C GLN A 65 7.93 -2.28 0.22
N GLN A 66 7.54 -2.29 1.48
CA GLN A 66 6.98 -1.16 2.24
C GLN A 66 5.79 -0.50 1.54
N LEU A 67 4.83 -1.32 1.07
CA LEU A 67 3.66 -0.83 0.37
C LEU A 67 2.60 -0.32 1.33
N ALA A 68 2.05 0.85 0.99
CA ALA A 68 0.96 1.47 1.76
C ALA A 68 -0.39 0.87 1.43
N GLU A 69 -1.24 0.71 2.44
CA GLU A 69 -2.68 0.59 2.26
C GLU A 69 -3.24 1.94 1.76
N VAL A 70 -3.85 1.93 0.58
CA VAL A 70 -4.37 3.15 -0.03
C VAL A 70 -5.78 3.43 0.49
N GLU A 71 -5.96 4.59 1.13
CA GLU A 71 -7.21 4.98 1.76
C GLU A 71 -8.32 5.29 0.73
N ALA A 72 -9.56 5.07 1.11
CA ALA A 72 -10.74 5.25 0.25
C ALA A 72 -10.84 6.64 -0.39
N GLU A 73 -10.39 7.69 0.31
CA GLU A 73 -10.38 9.07 -0.21
C GLU A 73 -9.42 9.19 -1.41
N VAL A 74 -8.24 8.59 -1.33
CA VAL A 74 -7.26 8.58 -2.43
C VAL A 74 -7.77 7.73 -3.58
N LEU A 75 -8.29 6.52 -3.30
CA LEU A 75 -8.89 5.66 -4.33
C LEU A 75 -10.00 6.38 -5.10
N SER A 76 -10.88 7.07 -4.38
CA SER A 76 -11.97 7.85 -4.98
C SER A 76 -11.45 9.00 -5.83
N ARG A 77 -10.44 9.75 -5.34
CA ARG A 77 -9.87 10.90 -6.03
C ARG A 77 -9.23 10.54 -7.37
N PHE A 78 -8.61 9.36 -7.43
CA PHE A 78 -7.99 8.86 -8.66
C PHE A 78 -8.94 8.00 -9.51
N GLY A 79 -10.19 7.80 -9.08
CA GLY A 79 -11.17 7.00 -9.80
C GLY A 79 -10.72 5.55 -9.96
N VAL A 80 -10.15 4.98 -8.92
CA VAL A 80 -9.64 3.60 -8.91
C VAL A 80 -10.79 2.61 -9.04
N ASP A 81 -10.62 1.60 -9.88
CA ASP A 81 -11.66 0.62 -10.22
C ASP A 81 -11.49 -0.74 -9.51
N VAL A 82 -10.31 -0.98 -8.94
CA VAL A 82 -9.95 -2.27 -8.33
C VAL A 82 -9.51 -2.04 -6.89
N ILE A 83 -10.02 -2.86 -5.98
CA ILE A 83 -9.61 -2.86 -4.57
C ILE A 83 -9.12 -4.26 -4.17
N SER A 84 -8.17 -4.32 -3.24
CA SER A 84 -7.74 -5.58 -2.65
C SER A 84 -8.79 -6.11 -1.67
N LEU A 85 -8.99 -7.42 -1.67
CA LEU A 85 -9.76 -8.11 -0.64
C LEU A 85 -8.86 -8.68 0.48
N THR A 86 -7.55 -8.71 0.27
CA THR A 86 -6.61 -9.43 1.15
C THR A 86 -5.53 -8.54 1.75
N ASN A 87 -5.29 -7.35 1.19
CA ASN A 87 -4.21 -6.48 1.63
C ASN A 87 -4.60 -5.58 2.81
N SER A 88 -5.87 -5.57 3.22
CA SER A 88 -6.29 -4.85 4.41
C SER A 88 -6.36 -5.81 5.59
N LEU A 89 -5.64 -5.47 6.67
CA LEU A 89 -5.76 -6.14 7.96
C LEU A 89 -7.01 -5.70 8.73
N GLY A 90 -7.72 -4.70 8.21
CA GLY A 90 -8.84 -4.05 8.88
C GLY A 90 -8.43 -2.79 9.65
N GLU A 91 -9.42 -2.09 10.19
CA GLU A 91 -9.22 -0.78 10.83
C GLU A 91 -9.02 -0.85 12.34
N ALA A 92 -9.17 -2.03 12.95
CA ALA A 92 -9.05 -2.21 14.40
C ALA A 92 -7.64 -1.80 14.87
N PRO A 93 -7.51 -0.85 15.81
CA PRO A 93 -6.22 -0.28 16.21
C PRO A 93 -5.22 -1.32 16.73
N GLU A 94 -5.69 -2.41 17.33
CA GLU A 94 -4.89 -3.51 17.87
C GLU A 94 -4.16 -4.32 16.80
N LEU A 95 -4.60 -4.22 15.56
CA LEU A 95 -3.97 -4.89 14.41
C LEU A 95 -2.71 -4.15 13.94
N TRP A 96 -2.50 -2.95 14.44
CA TRP A 96 -1.45 -2.05 13.99
C TRP A 96 -0.59 -1.56 15.15
N LYS A 97 0.71 -1.43 14.93
CA LYS A 97 1.63 -0.80 15.88
C LYS A 97 2.40 0.36 15.21
N PRO A 98 2.80 1.38 15.98
CA PRO A 98 3.54 2.52 15.46
C PRO A 98 4.92 2.10 14.98
N TRP A 99 5.37 2.71 13.90
CA TRP A 99 6.72 2.62 13.38
C TRP A 99 7.10 3.92 12.64
N LYS A 100 8.37 4.03 12.26
CA LYS A 100 8.87 5.12 11.42
C LYS A 100 9.49 4.56 10.15
N LEU A 101 9.05 5.11 9.03
CA LEU A 101 9.66 4.83 7.73
C LEU A 101 11.14 5.28 7.70
N PRO A 102 11.97 4.78 6.77
CA PRO A 102 13.38 5.17 6.66
C PRO A 102 13.61 6.66 6.51
N ASP A 103 12.66 7.43 5.97
CA ASP A 103 12.71 8.89 5.87
C ASP A 103 12.18 9.63 7.11
N GLY A 104 11.83 8.89 8.18
CA GLY A 104 11.38 9.43 9.46
C GLY A 104 9.89 9.70 9.55
N VAL A 105 9.11 9.46 8.50
CA VAL A 105 7.65 9.62 8.51
C VAL A 105 7.01 8.58 9.43
N ASP A 106 6.10 9.04 10.30
CA ASP A 106 5.33 8.16 11.16
C ASP A 106 4.37 7.31 10.35
N CYS A 107 4.33 6.01 10.65
CA CYS A 107 3.44 5.06 10.01
C CYS A 107 2.96 3.98 10.99
N ARG A 108 2.09 3.12 10.51
CA ARG A 108 1.65 1.92 11.20
C ARG A 108 2.06 0.69 10.40
N ILE A 109 2.50 -0.34 11.11
CA ILE A 109 2.82 -1.66 10.56
C ILE A 109 1.98 -2.72 11.27
N PRO A 110 1.80 -3.93 10.70
CA PRO A 110 1.05 -5.00 11.35
C PRO A 110 1.60 -5.33 12.73
N ALA A 111 0.74 -5.36 13.74
CA ALA A 111 1.14 -5.60 15.13
C ALA A 111 1.85 -6.95 15.32
N GLY A 112 1.47 -7.96 14.53
CA GLY A 112 2.05 -9.31 14.59
C GLY A 112 3.45 -9.45 13.99
N ILE A 113 3.99 -8.44 13.31
CA ILE A 113 5.35 -8.49 12.75
C ILE A 113 6.38 -8.40 13.89
N ASP A 114 7.27 -9.36 14.00
CA ASP A 114 8.43 -9.29 14.90
C ASP A 114 9.56 -8.52 14.20
N LEU A 115 9.56 -7.19 14.38
CA LEU A 115 10.52 -6.27 13.78
C LEU A 115 11.47 -5.78 14.87
N ARG A 116 12.76 -6.01 14.68
CA ARG A 116 13.81 -5.63 15.65
C ARG A 116 14.87 -4.75 15.00
N PRO A 117 15.39 -3.73 15.72
CA PRO A 117 16.58 -3.02 15.27
C PRO A 117 17.80 -3.95 15.27
N ASP A 118 18.68 -3.79 14.30
CA ASP A 118 19.99 -4.46 14.28
C ASP A 118 20.99 -3.51 14.94
N GLU A 119 21.34 -3.78 16.20
CA GLU A 119 22.20 -2.90 17.00
C GLU A 119 23.65 -2.91 16.53
N GLU A 120 24.12 -4.00 15.91
CA GLU A 120 25.50 -4.12 15.44
C GLU A 120 25.73 -3.48 14.07
N LYS A 121 24.82 -3.77 13.12
CA LYS A 121 24.96 -3.39 11.71
C LYS A 121 24.05 -2.23 11.33
N GLY A 122 23.18 -1.79 12.26
CA GLY A 122 22.14 -0.83 12.02
C GLY A 122 21.04 -1.35 11.09
N GLY A 123 19.94 -0.59 10.97
CA GLY A 123 18.79 -1.00 10.20
C GLY A 123 17.81 -1.89 10.99
N TRP A 124 17.06 -2.75 10.29
CA TRP A 124 15.97 -3.52 10.86
C TRP A 124 15.96 -4.95 10.35
N THR A 125 15.54 -5.89 11.19
CA THR A 125 15.38 -7.30 10.85
C THR A 125 13.98 -7.77 11.22
N ILE A 126 13.32 -8.44 10.29
CA ILE A 126 12.04 -9.14 10.50
C ILE A 126 12.37 -10.58 10.89
N TRP A 127 11.78 -11.02 12.00
CA TRP A 127 11.98 -12.34 12.57
C TRP A 127 10.70 -13.16 12.46
N GLU A 128 10.84 -14.45 12.11
CA GLU A 128 9.76 -15.43 12.14
C GLU A 128 10.25 -16.70 12.82
N ASN A 129 9.50 -17.21 13.78
CA ASN A 129 9.84 -18.42 14.53
C ASN A 129 11.28 -18.42 15.11
N GLY A 130 11.77 -17.24 15.51
CA GLY A 130 13.11 -17.09 16.07
C GLY A 130 14.24 -17.05 15.03
N LEU A 131 13.92 -17.04 13.75
CA LEU A 131 14.89 -16.92 12.65
C LEU A 131 14.79 -15.54 11.97
N PRO A 132 15.92 -14.93 11.60
CA PRO A 132 15.94 -13.69 10.82
C PRO A 132 15.55 -14.02 9.37
N MET A 133 14.42 -13.51 8.92
CA MET A 133 13.88 -13.77 7.59
C MET A 133 14.24 -12.70 6.57
N GLN A 134 14.09 -11.45 6.96
CA GLN A 134 14.34 -10.33 6.07
C GLN A 134 15.10 -9.23 6.82
N ARG A 135 15.95 -8.51 6.09
CA ARG A 135 16.74 -7.42 6.64
C ARG A 135 16.70 -6.18 5.76
N MET A 136 16.56 -5.02 6.39
CA MET A 136 16.73 -3.72 5.77
C MET A 136 17.97 -3.05 6.36
N SER A 137 19.02 -2.92 5.56
CA SER A 137 20.26 -2.24 5.95
C SER A 137 20.07 -0.71 6.01
N PRO A 138 20.90 0.04 6.76
CA PRO A 138 20.85 1.49 6.75
C PRO A 138 20.95 2.06 5.32
N GLY A 139 20.08 3.02 5.00
CA GLY A 139 20.01 3.63 3.68
C GLY A 139 19.23 2.83 2.63
N ASN A 140 18.86 1.58 2.92
CA ASN A 140 17.97 0.82 2.05
C ASN A 140 16.51 1.22 2.29
N LEU A 141 15.69 1.04 1.23
CA LEU A 141 14.26 1.33 1.24
C LEU A 141 13.39 0.08 1.30
N TYR A 142 14.01 -1.11 1.20
CA TYR A 142 13.32 -2.39 1.11
C TYR A 142 13.95 -3.40 2.06
N PHE A 143 13.13 -4.33 2.50
CA PHE A 143 13.64 -5.55 3.12
C PHE A 143 14.02 -6.55 2.04
N SER A 144 15.17 -7.17 2.19
CA SER A 144 15.65 -8.30 1.38
C SER A 144 15.78 -9.54 2.26
N GLU A 145 15.90 -10.72 1.64
CA GLU A 145 16.17 -11.95 2.39
C GLU A 145 17.42 -11.78 3.27
N ALA A 146 17.33 -12.22 4.51
CA ALA A 146 18.48 -12.30 5.38
C ALA A 146 19.34 -13.46 4.88
N ILE A 147 20.54 -13.16 4.35
CA ILE A 147 21.50 -14.18 3.95
C ILE A 147 22.08 -14.76 5.22
N HIS A 148 21.91 -16.06 5.40
CA HIS A 148 22.46 -16.86 6.49
C HIS A 148 23.91 -17.28 6.22
#